data_a5b0a6bb8cf9a16eafc1e1405654abe0
#
_entry.id   a5b0a6bb8cf9a16eafc1e1405654abe0
#
_cell.length_a   1.000
_cell.length_b   1.000
_cell.length_c   1.000
_cell.angle_alpha   90.00
_cell.angle_beta   90.00
_cell.angle_gamma   90.00
#
_symmetry.space_group_name_H-M   'P 1'
#
loop_
_entity.id
_entity.type
_entity.pdbx_description
1 polymer ?
#
loop_
_entity_poly.entity_id
_entity_poly.type
_entity_poly.pdbx_seq_one_letter_code
_entity_poly.pdbx_strand_id
1 'polypeptide(L)'
;MNIHPLRPRDHEDAARVAISWLAERHRKGWRSAFEALLDLWRPEGPRDGWQLDEDGMTTVSINAGEWLISRGEIHARGGLREINAYLLGREGPFLTPGQRDWIAQLRARPLRLYRVTDVQPGAGMTLIDEFDPQAQPQPVREIRGSRSAKPGMLMGARIMEVATGAGIDGHRELSGAIYPFSKLAEAAVLAQARQVMAGSAGLNFHSDNQRDLLELEIARAWLDQWFAPASLPQIQDASTGDPLLLVTDHYRVLDAAALAASLSSQPDVSGDAQQGWNRMIEGADGAQRSRSTINPGRSTDRVELFHRTQRLADVGRAWFEGVAGAAVQHLTREITDPAGHLARAGGGQGGNNTGRPPRSSSASTPDLPPEVIAQAIEQVLHRHYANWADETIPALDGRTPRQAITTPAGLERVKGLLREYEEGERQQSAAQGRPAVSYQFLWDALGISR
;
A
#
# COMPACT_ATOMS: atom_id res chain seq x y z
N MET A 1 14.01 -46.10 6.85
CA MET A 1 12.95 -45.10 6.64
C MET A 1 12.95 -44.79 5.16
N ASN A 2 12.08 -45.45 4.37
CA ASN A 2 12.01 -45.22 2.92
C ASN A 2 11.29 -43.92 2.67
N ILE A 3 12.02 -42.90 2.30
CA ILE A 3 11.47 -41.63 1.78
C ILE A 3 10.98 -41.96 0.35
N HIS A 4 9.72 -42.28 0.20
CA HIS A 4 9.09 -42.30 -1.11
C HIS A 4 9.15 -40.90 -1.70
N PRO A 5 9.74 -40.71 -2.90
CA PRO A 5 9.64 -39.43 -3.58
C PRO A 5 8.15 -39.10 -3.72
N LEU A 6 7.76 -37.92 -3.23
CA LEU A 6 6.41 -37.38 -3.45
C LEU A 6 6.12 -37.47 -4.95
N ARG A 7 5.10 -38.23 -5.32
CA ARG A 7 4.63 -38.26 -6.73
C ARG A 7 4.33 -36.85 -7.15
N PRO A 8 4.78 -36.39 -8.33
CA PRO A 8 4.37 -35.11 -8.88
C PRO A 8 2.83 -35.05 -8.80
N ARG A 9 2.31 -33.92 -8.32
CA ARG A 9 0.86 -33.75 -8.28
C ARG A 9 0.35 -33.76 -9.70
N ASP A 10 -0.72 -34.48 -9.95
CA ASP A 10 -1.23 -34.76 -11.29
C ASP A 10 -1.62 -33.47 -12.06
N HIS A 11 -1.90 -32.34 -11.33
CA HIS A 11 -2.22 -31.03 -11.88
C HIS A 11 -1.01 -30.08 -11.94
N GLU A 12 0.12 -30.42 -11.29
CA GLU A 12 1.33 -29.60 -11.38
C GLU A 12 1.70 -29.39 -12.86
N ASP A 13 2.14 -28.18 -13.20
CA ASP A 13 2.50 -27.80 -14.55
C ASP A 13 1.35 -27.69 -15.58
N ALA A 14 0.07 -27.83 -15.21
CA ALA A 14 -1.04 -27.75 -16.16
C ALA A 14 -0.99 -26.50 -17.05
N ALA A 15 -0.82 -25.32 -16.45
CA ALA A 15 -0.71 -24.06 -17.19
C ALA A 15 0.55 -24.05 -18.08
N ARG A 16 1.69 -24.53 -17.57
CA ARG A 16 2.95 -24.61 -18.32
C ARG A 16 2.84 -25.52 -19.54
N VAL A 17 2.25 -26.70 -19.39
CA VAL A 17 2.01 -27.64 -20.48
C VAL A 17 1.12 -27.02 -21.54
N ALA A 18 0.03 -26.36 -21.13
CA ALA A 18 -0.90 -25.70 -22.04
C ALA A 18 -0.22 -24.55 -22.81
N ILE A 19 0.51 -23.67 -22.11
CA ILE A 19 1.23 -22.53 -22.71
C ILE A 19 2.28 -23.03 -23.70
N SER A 20 3.09 -24.01 -23.31
CA SER A 20 4.13 -24.57 -24.19
C SER A 20 3.51 -25.16 -25.48
N TRP A 21 2.44 -25.93 -25.33
CA TRP A 21 1.75 -26.51 -26.49
C TRP A 21 1.14 -25.43 -27.41
N LEU A 22 0.52 -24.38 -26.87
CA LEU A 22 -0.01 -23.25 -27.63
C LEU A 22 1.09 -22.49 -28.35
N ALA A 23 2.20 -22.22 -27.65
CA ALA A 23 3.36 -21.51 -28.22
C ALA A 23 4.05 -22.29 -29.34
N GLU A 24 4.10 -23.61 -29.26
CA GLU A 24 4.68 -24.46 -30.29
C GLU A 24 3.72 -24.66 -31.48
N ARG A 25 2.47 -25.02 -31.19
CA ARG A 25 1.48 -25.40 -32.19
C ARG A 25 0.86 -24.21 -32.91
N HIS A 26 0.68 -23.10 -32.22
CA HIS A 26 -0.01 -21.89 -32.67
C HIS A 26 0.83 -20.61 -32.44
N ARG A 27 2.13 -20.69 -32.68
CA ARG A 27 3.11 -19.62 -32.38
C ARG A 27 2.64 -18.21 -32.75
N LYS A 28 2.12 -18.03 -33.97
CA LYS A 28 1.63 -16.72 -34.42
C LYS A 28 0.38 -16.27 -33.67
N GLY A 29 -0.61 -17.17 -33.55
CA GLY A 29 -1.86 -16.89 -32.86
C GLY A 29 -1.64 -16.62 -31.36
N TRP A 30 -0.79 -17.41 -30.72
CA TRP A 30 -0.44 -17.22 -29.31
C TRP A 30 0.25 -15.88 -29.06
N ARG A 31 1.25 -15.54 -29.87
CA ARG A 31 1.93 -14.25 -29.78
C ARG A 31 0.95 -13.09 -29.95
N SER A 32 0.11 -13.14 -31.00
CA SER A 32 -0.88 -12.09 -31.24
C SER A 32 -1.89 -11.97 -30.10
N ALA A 33 -2.37 -13.07 -29.53
CA ALA A 33 -3.27 -13.06 -28.37
C ALA A 33 -2.58 -12.45 -27.13
N PHE A 34 -1.31 -12.78 -26.91
CA PHE A 34 -0.52 -12.25 -25.80
C PHE A 34 -0.26 -10.74 -25.95
N GLU A 35 0.13 -10.29 -27.13
CA GLU A 35 0.32 -8.87 -27.43
C GLU A 35 -0.98 -8.08 -27.27
N ALA A 36 -2.10 -8.60 -27.80
CA ALA A 36 -3.42 -7.98 -27.64
C ALA A 36 -3.87 -7.90 -26.19
N LEU A 37 -3.58 -8.94 -25.38
CA LEU A 37 -3.87 -8.91 -23.95
C LEU A 37 -3.04 -7.85 -23.22
N LEU A 38 -1.75 -7.76 -23.50
CA LEU A 38 -0.90 -6.75 -22.90
C LEU A 38 -1.34 -5.33 -23.30
N ASP A 39 -1.80 -5.13 -24.53
CA ASP A 39 -2.38 -3.86 -24.96
C ASP A 39 -3.70 -3.55 -24.23
N LEU A 40 -4.52 -4.56 -23.94
CA LEU A 40 -5.74 -4.42 -23.13
C LEU A 40 -5.45 -4.08 -21.67
N TRP A 41 -4.39 -4.65 -21.08
CA TRP A 41 -3.97 -4.42 -19.70
C TRP A 41 -3.16 -3.13 -19.53
N ARG A 42 -2.66 -2.54 -20.63
CA ARG A 42 -1.73 -1.43 -20.60
C ARG A 42 -2.38 -0.20 -19.98
N PRO A 43 -1.71 0.45 -19.01
CA PRO A 43 -2.16 1.72 -18.48
C PRO A 43 -2.17 2.80 -19.54
N GLU A 44 -3.13 3.72 -19.48
CA GLU A 44 -3.13 4.93 -20.27
C GLU A 44 -1.96 5.82 -19.85
N GLY A 45 -0.88 5.89 -20.67
CA GLY A 45 0.31 6.68 -20.37
C GLY A 45 1.36 6.62 -21.48
N PRO A 46 2.48 7.36 -21.35
CA PRO A 46 3.54 7.36 -22.36
C PRO A 46 4.09 5.94 -22.53
N ARG A 47 4.11 5.50 -23.79
CA ARG A 47 4.41 4.13 -24.23
C ARG A 47 5.90 3.79 -24.24
N ASP A 48 6.77 4.69 -23.81
CA ASP A 48 8.21 4.54 -23.92
C ASP A 48 8.76 3.67 -22.76
N GLY A 49 8.97 2.40 -23.09
CA GLY A 49 9.85 1.52 -22.35
C GLY A 49 9.26 0.89 -21.09
N TRP A 50 8.60 -0.25 -21.24
CA TRP A 50 8.40 -1.18 -20.14
C TRP A 50 9.77 -1.63 -19.62
N GLN A 51 10.32 -0.90 -18.65
CA GLN A 51 11.54 -1.31 -17.96
C GLN A 51 11.15 -2.12 -16.72
N LEU A 52 10.55 -3.28 -16.95
CA LEU A 52 10.43 -4.30 -15.92
C LEU A 52 11.77 -5.07 -15.87
N ASP A 53 12.19 -5.38 -14.65
CA ASP A 53 13.27 -6.34 -14.46
C ASP A 53 12.83 -7.75 -14.88
N GLU A 54 13.75 -8.71 -14.90
CA GLU A 54 13.50 -10.07 -15.33
C GLU A 54 12.41 -10.76 -14.51
N ASP A 55 12.35 -10.50 -13.20
CA ASP A 55 11.35 -11.05 -12.29
C ASP A 55 9.96 -10.44 -12.58
N GLY A 56 9.86 -9.15 -12.82
CA GLY A 56 8.64 -8.47 -13.19
C GLY A 56 8.08 -8.98 -14.52
N MET A 57 8.93 -9.11 -15.55
CA MET A 57 8.53 -9.67 -16.85
C MET A 57 8.08 -11.12 -16.74
N THR A 58 8.73 -11.91 -15.90
CA THR A 58 8.33 -13.31 -15.63
C THR A 58 6.94 -13.35 -14.98
N THR A 59 6.70 -12.51 -13.98
CA THR A 59 5.41 -12.44 -13.29
C THR A 59 4.30 -12.00 -14.24
N VAL A 60 4.51 -10.98 -15.05
CA VAL A 60 3.56 -10.55 -16.09
C VAL A 60 3.26 -11.69 -17.06
N SER A 61 4.30 -12.42 -17.50
CA SER A 61 4.14 -13.54 -18.45
C SER A 61 3.32 -14.69 -17.85
N ILE A 62 3.51 -15.02 -16.58
CA ILE A 62 2.74 -16.05 -15.88
C ILE A 62 1.26 -15.62 -15.77
N ASN A 63 1.03 -14.40 -15.28
CA ASN A 63 -0.33 -13.89 -15.07
C ASN A 63 -1.08 -13.74 -16.40
N ALA A 64 -0.43 -13.21 -17.43
CA ALA A 64 -1.01 -13.07 -18.77
C ALA A 64 -1.29 -14.44 -19.42
N GLY A 65 -0.36 -15.39 -19.29
CA GLY A 65 -0.53 -16.75 -19.81
C GLY A 65 -1.73 -17.48 -19.18
N GLU A 66 -1.86 -17.39 -17.87
CA GLU A 66 -2.99 -17.98 -17.15
C GLU A 66 -4.31 -17.27 -17.50
N TRP A 67 -4.30 -15.95 -17.60
CA TRP A 67 -5.48 -15.18 -18.00
C TRP A 67 -5.96 -15.59 -19.39
N LEU A 68 -5.04 -15.74 -20.36
CA LEU A 68 -5.36 -16.21 -21.71
C LEU A 68 -5.96 -17.63 -21.69
N ILE A 69 -5.42 -18.55 -20.91
CA ILE A 69 -6.01 -19.89 -20.76
C ILE A 69 -7.43 -19.79 -20.19
N SER A 70 -7.66 -18.88 -19.27
CA SER A 70 -8.96 -18.71 -18.61
C SER A 70 -9.99 -18.02 -19.49
N ARG A 71 -9.64 -16.94 -20.19
CA ARG A 71 -10.57 -16.00 -20.86
C ARG A 71 -10.20 -15.65 -22.30
N GLY A 72 -9.02 -16.06 -22.76
CA GLY A 72 -8.50 -15.64 -24.06
C GLY A 72 -9.06 -16.44 -25.21
N GLU A 73 -8.88 -15.86 -26.41
CA GLU A 73 -9.18 -16.47 -27.67
C GLU A 73 -7.93 -16.56 -28.54
N ILE A 74 -7.88 -17.53 -29.43
CA ILE A 74 -6.75 -17.76 -30.34
C ILE A 74 -7.23 -18.08 -31.75
N HIS A 75 -6.54 -17.54 -32.74
CA HIS A 75 -6.70 -17.95 -34.13
C HIS A 75 -6.06 -19.33 -34.35
N ALA A 76 -6.88 -20.35 -34.55
CA ALA A 76 -6.51 -21.71 -34.87
C ALA A 76 -7.06 -22.12 -36.25
N ARG A 77 -6.78 -23.32 -36.69
CA ARG A 77 -7.39 -23.85 -37.92
C ARG A 77 -8.91 -23.87 -37.77
N GLY A 78 -9.61 -23.15 -38.67
CA GLY A 78 -11.08 -23.04 -38.65
C GLY A 78 -11.59 -21.75 -37.97
N GLY A 79 -10.73 -20.80 -37.58
CA GLY A 79 -11.13 -19.47 -37.10
C GLY A 79 -10.72 -19.17 -35.66
N LEU A 80 -11.39 -18.17 -35.09
CA LEU A 80 -11.19 -17.77 -33.68
C LEU A 80 -11.81 -18.79 -32.74
N ARG A 81 -11.08 -19.20 -31.71
CA ARG A 81 -11.51 -20.20 -30.73
C ARG A 81 -11.16 -19.75 -29.31
N GLU A 82 -12.05 -20.00 -28.39
CA GLU A 82 -11.80 -19.85 -26.96
C GLU A 82 -10.71 -20.84 -26.52
N ILE A 83 -9.63 -20.35 -25.92
CA ILE A 83 -8.43 -21.14 -25.59
C ILE A 83 -8.77 -22.27 -24.64
N ASN A 84 -9.53 -21.99 -23.57
CA ASN A 84 -9.89 -23.01 -22.57
C ASN A 84 -10.62 -24.20 -23.19
N ALA A 85 -11.69 -23.94 -23.94
CA ALA A 85 -12.46 -24.97 -24.62
C ALA A 85 -11.63 -25.74 -25.67
N TYR A 86 -10.72 -25.04 -26.37
CA TYR A 86 -9.84 -25.65 -27.34
C TYR A 86 -8.82 -26.59 -26.71
N LEU A 87 -8.20 -26.20 -25.57
CA LEU A 87 -7.28 -27.05 -24.81
C LEU A 87 -7.94 -28.32 -24.29
N LEU A 88 -9.19 -28.23 -23.86
CA LEU A 88 -9.96 -29.36 -23.34
C LEU A 88 -10.62 -30.23 -24.43
N GLY A 89 -10.62 -29.73 -25.68
CA GLY A 89 -11.21 -30.39 -26.83
C GLY A 89 -10.35 -31.55 -27.38
N ARG A 90 -10.86 -32.19 -28.44
CA ARG A 90 -10.19 -33.32 -29.10
C ARG A 90 -8.89 -32.92 -29.82
N GLU A 91 -8.76 -31.65 -30.23
CA GLU A 91 -7.61 -31.09 -30.93
C GLU A 91 -6.56 -30.52 -29.98
N GLY A 92 -6.84 -30.48 -28.68
CA GLY A 92 -5.96 -29.99 -27.64
C GLY A 92 -4.79 -30.92 -27.30
N PRO A 93 -3.93 -30.51 -26.36
CA PRO A 93 -2.80 -31.31 -25.91
C PRO A 93 -3.27 -32.57 -25.15
N PHE A 94 -2.38 -33.54 -25.06
CA PHE A 94 -2.58 -34.61 -24.09
C PHE A 94 -2.38 -34.09 -22.67
N LEU A 95 -3.45 -34.08 -21.89
CA LEU A 95 -3.46 -33.66 -20.49
C LEU A 95 -3.87 -34.85 -19.60
N THR A 96 -3.22 -34.97 -18.45
CA THR A 96 -3.66 -35.89 -17.40
C THR A 96 -5.04 -35.47 -16.86
N PRO A 97 -5.78 -36.38 -16.21
CA PRO A 97 -7.07 -36.04 -15.60
C PRO A 97 -6.99 -34.82 -14.65
N GLY A 98 -5.97 -34.73 -13.81
CA GLY A 98 -5.77 -33.59 -12.91
C GLY A 98 -5.43 -32.29 -13.64
N GLN A 99 -4.63 -32.36 -14.72
CA GLN A 99 -4.34 -31.17 -15.55
C GLN A 99 -5.60 -30.70 -16.30
N ARG A 100 -6.44 -31.61 -16.79
CA ARG A 100 -7.71 -31.26 -17.43
C ARG A 100 -8.66 -30.57 -16.47
N ASP A 101 -8.79 -31.08 -15.24
CA ASP A 101 -9.60 -30.47 -14.19
C ASP A 101 -9.06 -29.08 -13.83
N TRP A 102 -7.76 -28.94 -13.67
CA TRP A 102 -7.12 -27.64 -13.39
C TRP A 102 -7.41 -26.61 -14.48
N ILE A 103 -7.24 -26.96 -15.76
CA ILE A 103 -7.55 -26.06 -16.89
C ILE A 103 -9.05 -25.72 -16.91
N ALA A 104 -9.94 -26.66 -16.63
CA ALA A 104 -11.38 -26.39 -16.54
C ALA A 104 -11.70 -25.41 -15.39
N GLN A 105 -11.06 -25.60 -14.23
CA GLN A 105 -11.25 -24.71 -13.09
C GLN A 105 -10.75 -23.28 -13.36
N LEU A 106 -9.68 -23.08 -14.14
CA LEU A 106 -9.22 -21.73 -14.52
C LEU A 106 -10.35 -20.90 -15.18
N ARG A 107 -11.19 -21.53 -15.99
CA ARG A 107 -12.37 -20.88 -16.58
C ARG A 107 -13.52 -20.75 -15.58
N ALA A 108 -13.75 -21.77 -14.77
CA ALA A 108 -14.88 -21.85 -13.87
C ALA A 108 -14.73 -20.97 -12.60
N ARG A 109 -13.51 -20.85 -12.06
CA ARG A 109 -13.23 -20.10 -10.84
C ARG A 109 -12.93 -18.62 -11.14
N PRO A 110 -13.55 -17.65 -10.43
CA PRO A 110 -13.27 -16.23 -10.66
C PRO A 110 -11.92 -15.80 -10.09
N LEU A 111 -11.26 -14.88 -10.77
CA LEU A 111 -10.24 -14.03 -10.16
C LEU A 111 -10.95 -13.02 -9.24
N ARG A 112 -10.60 -13.02 -7.96
CA ARG A 112 -11.21 -12.15 -6.95
C ARG A 112 -10.15 -11.48 -6.09
N LEU A 113 -10.55 -10.42 -5.38
CA LEU A 113 -9.69 -9.76 -4.41
C LEU A 113 -9.84 -10.41 -3.04
N TYR A 114 -8.71 -10.79 -2.48
CA TYR A 114 -8.62 -11.41 -1.17
C TYR A 114 -7.69 -10.63 -0.26
N ARG A 115 -8.01 -10.64 1.03
CA ARG A 115 -7.10 -10.17 2.08
C ARG A 115 -6.43 -11.37 2.73
N VAL A 116 -5.12 -11.27 2.87
CA VAL A 116 -4.32 -12.26 3.60
C VAL A 116 -4.55 -12.06 5.09
N THR A 117 -5.00 -13.09 5.79
CA THR A 117 -5.27 -13.03 7.24
C THR A 117 -4.18 -13.70 8.06
N ASP A 118 -3.59 -14.76 7.53
CA ASP A 118 -2.50 -15.51 8.16
C ASP A 118 -1.53 -16.03 7.09
N VAL A 119 -0.27 -16.22 7.46
CA VAL A 119 0.78 -16.70 6.55
C VAL A 119 1.65 -17.72 7.26
N GLN A 120 1.83 -18.88 6.59
CA GLN A 120 2.82 -19.89 6.94
C GLN A 120 3.87 -19.94 5.81
N PRO A 121 5.01 -19.24 5.95
CA PRO A 121 6.00 -19.11 4.89
C PRO A 121 6.49 -20.47 4.37
N GLY A 122 6.42 -20.67 3.06
CA GLY A 122 6.80 -21.93 2.41
C GLY A 122 5.75 -23.06 2.50
N ALA A 123 4.58 -22.80 3.08
CA ALA A 123 3.50 -23.79 3.20
C ALA A 123 2.16 -23.26 2.63
N GLY A 124 1.75 -22.06 3.03
CA GLY A 124 0.47 -21.51 2.59
C GLY A 124 0.08 -20.23 3.28
N MET A 125 -1.14 -19.80 3.06
CA MET A 125 -1.72 -18.62 3.67
C MET A 125 -3.23 -18.80 3.82
N THR A 126 -3.83 -17.96 4.65
CA THR A 126 -5.29 -17.90 4.80
C THR A 126 -5.81 -16.63 4.14
N LEU A 127 -6.84 -16.77 3.32
CA LEU A 127 -7.42 -15.70 2.53
C LEU A 127 -8.88 -15.47 2.91
N ILE A 128 -9.31 -14.21 2.95
CA ILE A 128 -10.70 -13.84 3.08
C ILE A 128 -11.12 -12.98 1.89
N ASP A 129 -12.29 -13.23 1.32
CA ASP A 129 -12.83 -12.44 0.21
C ASP A 129 -13.11 -11.01 0.67
N GLU A 130 -12.57 -10.03 -0.06
CA GLU A 130 -12.63 -8.63 0.33
C GLU A 130 -14.03 -8.03 0.17
N PHE A 131 -14.85 -8.59 -0.73
CA PHE A 131 -16.17 -8.07 -1.05
C PHE A 131 -17.34 -8.90 -0.52
N ASP A 132 -17.06 -10.06 0.07
CA ASP A 132 -18.09 -10.83 0.74
C ASP A 132 -18.02 -10.63 2.26
N PRO A 133 -18.94 -9.82 2.86
CA PRO A 133 -18.90 -9.54 4.29
C PRO A 133 -19.13 -10.80 5.15
N GLN A 134 -19.67 -11.88 4.56
CA GLN A 134 -19.96 -13.15 5.24
C GLN A 134 -18.90 -14.22 4.93
N ALA A 135 -17.90 -13.88 4.09
CA ALA A 135 -16.84 -14.83 3.77
C ALA A 135 -16.12 -15.34 5.01
N GLN A 136 -15.89 -16.64 5.03
CA GLN A 136 -15.04 -17.25 6.05
C GLN A 136 -13.59 -17.30 5.55
N PRO A 137 -12.60 -17.19 6.44
CA PRO A 137 -11.21 -17.37 6.08
C PRO A 137 -10.97 -18.73 5.44
N GLN A 138 -10.29 -18.76 4.30
CA GLN A 138 -10.02 -19.96 3.51
C GLN A 138 -8.53 -20.25 3.53
N PRO A 139 -8.08 -21.34 4.15
CA PRO A 139 -6.70 -21.78 4.05
C PRO A 139 -6.41 -22.26 2.63
N VAL A 140 -5.31 -21.78 2.05
CA VAL A 140 -4.81 -22.17 0.73
C VAL A 140 -3.34 -22.58 0.83
N ARG A 141 -2.98 -23.59 0.09
CA ARG A 141 -1.60 -24.04 -0.03
C ARG A 141 -0.92 -23.24 -1.12
N GLU A 142 0.16 -22.54 -0.76
CA GLU A 142 0.96 -21.74 -1.68
C GLU A 142 2.40 -21.63 -1.15
N ILE A 143 3.36 -22.22 -1.88
CA ILE A 143 4.72 -22.35 -1.38
C ILE A 143 5.56 -21.09 -1.64
N ARG A 144 5.49 -20.55 -2.86
CA ARG A 144 6.34 -19.43 -3.27
C ARG A 144 5.79 -18.10 -2.79
N GLY A 145 4.53 -17.82 -3.11
CA GLY A 145 3.86 -16.57 -2.75
C GLY A 145 3.76 -16.36 -1.23
N SER A 146 3.62 -17.44 -0.45
CA SER A 146 3.59 -17.34 1.03
C SER A 146 4.89 -16.84 1.66
N ARG A 147 6.03 -16.92 0.96
CA ARG A 147 7.32 -16.41 1.48
C ARG A 147 7.41 -14.89 1.48
N SER A 148 6.70 -14.24 0.56
CA SER A 148 6.67 -12.78 0.44
C SER A 148 5.36 -12.16 0.92
N ALA A 149 4.30 -12.96 1.06
CA ALA A 149 3.02 -12.50 1.57
C ALA A 149 3.11 -12.05 3.03
N LYS A 150 2.31 -11.07 3.39
CA LYS A 150 2.20 -10.56 4.77
C LYS A 150 0.72 -10.49 5.16
N PRO A 151 0.37 -10.76 6.43
CA PRO A 151 -0.97 -10.52 6.92
C PRO A 151 -1.39 -9.06 6.68
N GLY A 152 -2.64 -8.86 6.25
CA GLY A 152 -3.17 -7.57 5.86
C GLY A 152 -2.92 -7.19 4.38
N MET A 153 -2.14 -7.96 3.63
CA MET A 153 -1.90 -7.72 2.21
C MET A 153 -3.15 -7.99 1.38
N LEU A 154 -3.43 -7.12 0.40
CA LEU A 154 -4.46 -7.33 -0.61
C LEU A 154 -3.85 -8.02 -1.83
N MET A 155 -4.52 -9.02 -2.37
CA MET A 155 -4.12 -9.68 -3.62
C MET A 155 -5.30 -10.13 -4.46
N GLY A 156 -5.13 -10.10 -5.77
CA GLY A 156 -5.99 -10.83 -6.70
C GLY A 156 -5.50 -12.27 -6.83
N ALA A 157 -6.40 -13.25 -6.78
CA ALA A 157 -6.07 -14.65 -6.95
C ALA A 157 -7.29 -15.48 -7.39
N ARG A 158 -7.03 -16.69 -7.96
CA ARG A 158 -8.02 -17.75 -8.13
C ARG A 158 -7.73 -18.84 -7.14
N ILE A 159 -8.74 -19.25 -6.37
CA ILE A 159 -8.67 -20.38 -5.45
C ILE A 159 -9.18 -21.62 -6.18
N MET A 160 -8.31 -22.60 -6.33
CA MET A 160 -8.54 -23.88 -6.99
C MET A 160 -8.82 -24.97 -5.96
N GLU A 161 -9.66 -25.92 -6.30
CA GLU A 161 -9.90 -27.10 -5.47
C GLU A 161 -9.12 -28.30 -6.02
N VAL A 162 -8.31 -28.91 -5.17
CA VAL A 162 -7.55 -30.10 -5.52
C VAL A 162 -8.20 -31.30 -4.84
N ALA A 163 -8.78 -32.16 -5.66
CA ALA A 163 -9.29 -33.44 -5.18
C ALA A 163 -8.11 -34.38 -4.86
N THR A 164 -8.06 -34.89 -3.64
CA THR A 164 -7.16 -35.99 -3.28
C THR A 164 -7.95 -37.32 -3.47
N GLY A 165 -7.31 -38.33 -4.10
CA GLY A 165 -7.94 -39.57 -4.43
C GLY A 165 -8.64 -40.24 -3.22
N ALA A 166 -9.60 -41.12 -3.49
CA ALA A 166 -10.56 -41.74 -2.60
C ALA A 166 -10.22 -41.71 -1.09
N GLY A 167 -10.91 -40.84 -0.36
CA GLY A 167 -10.92 -40.87 1.13
C GLY A 167 -10.06 -39.85 1.85
N ILE A 168 -9.42 -38.92 1.18
CA ILE A 168 -8.67 -37.82 1.80
C ILE A 168 -9.38 -36.50 1.46
N ASP A 169 -9.60 -35.65 2.47
CA ASP A 169 -10.21 -34.34 2.27
C ASP A 169 -9.40 -33.50 1.23
N GLY A 170 -10.11 -32.94 0.26
CA GLY A 170 -9.55 -32.05 -0.74
C GLY A 170 -8.94 -30.81 -0.06
N HIS A 171 -7.96 -30.19 -0.68
CA HIS A 171 -7.39 -28.94 -0.22
C HIS A 171 -7.50 -27.86 -1.31
N ARG A 172 -7.27 -26.60 -0.92
CA ARG A 172 -7.28 -25.47 -1.84
C ARG A 172 -5.86 -25.03 -2.15
N GLU A 173 -5.64 -24.63 -3.40
CA GLU A 173 -4.37 -24.05 -3.86
C GLU A 173 -4.64 -22.77 -4.64
N LEU A 174 -3.64 -21.88 -4.79
CA LEU A 174 -3.73 -20.80 -5.75
C LEU A 174 -3.41 -21.31 -7.15
N SER A 175 -4.00 -20.68 -8.17
CA SER A 175 -3.87 -21.11 -9.56
C SER A 175 -2.44 -20.98 -10.12
N GLY A 176 -1.63 -20.11 -9.56
CA GLY A 176 -0.26 -19.78 -10.00
C GLY A 176 -0.12 -18.32 -10.35
N ALA A 177 -1.11 -17.71 -10.98
CA ALA A 177 -1.15 -16.26 -11.17
C ALA A 177 -1.61 -15.56 -9.88
N ILE A 178 -0.76 -14.69 -9.38
CA ILE A 178 -1.02 -13.88 -8.17
C ILE A 178 -0.84 -12.41 -8.55
N TYR A 179 -1.77 -11.58 -8.10
CA TYR A 179 -1.82 -10.14 -8.35
C TYR A 179 -1.70 -9.37 -7.01
N PRO A 180 -0.49 -9.27 -6.44
CA PRO A 180 -0.29 -8.57 -5.18
C PRO A 180 -0.42 -7.06 -5.36
N PHE A 181 -1.05 -6.38 -4.39
CA PHE A 181 -1.20 -4.93 -4.38
C PHE A 181 -0.38 -4.31 -3.27
N SER A 182 0.34 -3.23 -3.62
CA SER A 182 0.99 -2.38 -2.63
C SER A 182 -0.06 -1.60 -1.82
N LYS A 183 0.29 -1.17 -0.61
CA LYS A 183 -0.62 -0.36 0.21
C LYS A 183 -1.06 0.93 -0.49
N LEU A 184 -0.20 1.51 -1.32
CA LEU A 184 -0.53 2.71 -2.11
C LEU A 184 -1.59 2.45 -3.18
N ALA A 185 -1.57 1.27 -3.81
CA ALA A 185 -2.53 0.89 -4.85
C ALA A 185 -3.86 0.37 -4.27
N GLU A 186 -3.87 -0.07 -3.01
CA GLU A 186 -4.99 -0.77 -2.37
C GLU A 186 -6.30 0.04 -2.43
N ALA A 187 -6.26 1.31 -2.06
CA ALA A 187 -7.45 2.17 -2.06
C ALA A 187 -8.03 2.36 -3.47
N ALA A 188 -7.17 2.54 -4.46
CA ALA A 188 -7.58 2.74 -5.86
C ALA A 188 -8.20 1.47 -6.44
N VAL A 189 -7.58 0.30 -6.28
CA VAL A 189 -8.11 -0.96 -6.80
C VAL A 189 -9.43 -1.34 -6.14
N LEU A 190 -9.58 -1.10 -4.83
CA LEU A 190 -10.83 -1.36 -4.13
C LEU A 190 -11.97 -0.44 -4.60
N ALA A 191 -11.68 0.85 -4.84
CA ALA A 191 -12.65 1.79 -5.39
C ALA A 191 -13.10 1.38 -6.81
N GLN A 192 -12.15 1.05 -7.68
CA GLN A 192 -12.41 0.57 -9.04
C GLN A 192 -13.25 -0.71 -9.05
N ALA A 193 -12.87 -1.71 -8.27
CA ALA A 193 -13.61 -2.96 -8.16
C ALA A 193 -15.04 -2.74 -7.65
N ARG A 194 -15.24 -1.85 -6.66
CA ARG A 194 -16.58 -1.48 -6.18
C ARG A 194 -17.41 -0.80 -7.26
N GLN A 195 -16.80 0.05 -8.07
CA GLN A 195 -17.49 0.72 -9.18
C GLN A 195 -17.99 -0.30 -10.21
N VAL A 196 -17.16 -1.28 -10.58
CA VAL A 196 -17.56 -2.40 -11.46
C VAL A 196 -18.74 -3.18 -10.85
N MET A 197 -18.67 -3.45 -9.56
CA MET A 197 -19.72 -4.18 -8.84
C MET A 197 -21.01 -3.35 -8.71
N ALA A 198 -20.92 -2.05 -8.45
CA ALA A 198 -22.07 -1.14 -8.29
C ALA A 198 -22.76 -0.81 -9.61
N GLY A 199 -22.03 -0.68 -10.71
CA GLY A 199 -22.58 -0.46 -12.06
C GLY A 199 -23.47 -1.61 -12.55
N SER A 200 -23.49 -2.70 -11.79
CA SER A 200 -24.24 -3.93 -12.03
C SER A 200 -25.40 -4.13 -11.06
N ALA A 201 -25.74 -3.13 -10.24
CA ALA A 201 -26.87 -3.18 -9.31
C ALA A 201 -28.22 -3.24 -10.08
N GLY A 202 -28.57 -4.38 -10.58
CA GLY A 202 -29.72 -4.69 -11.42
C GLY A 202 -29.47 -5.90 -12.33
N LEU A 203 -28.22 -6.31 -12.49
CA LEU A 203 -27.82 -7.53 -13.18
C LEU A 203 -27.36 -8.54 -12.13
N ASN A 204 -27.90 -9.74 -12.17
CA ASN A 204 -27.48 -10.83 -11.29
C ASN A 204 -25.95 -10.96 -11.34
N PHE A 205 -25.27 -11.04 -10.19
CA PHE A 205 -23.82 -11.22 -10.00
C PHE A 205 -23.20 -12.39 -10.78
N HIS A 206 -23.98 -13.12 -11.53
CA HIS A 206 -23.65 -14.34 -12.26
C HIS A 206 -23.61 -14.16 -13.78
N SER A 207 -23.69 -12.92 -14.30
CA SER A 207 -23.44 -12.74 -15.73
C SER A 207 -21.93 -12.87 -15.98
N ASP A 208 -21.53 -13.72 -16.91
CA ASP A 208 -20.14 -13.93 -17.31
C ASP A 208 -19.44 -12.58 -17.65
N ASN A 209 -20.15 -11.63 -18.24
CA ASN A 209 -19.62 -10.31 -18.61
C ASN A 209 -19.15 -9.49 -17.40
N GLN A 210 -19.88 -9.48 -16.29
CA GLN A 210 -19.49 -8.72 -15.11
C GLN A 210 -18.27 -9.31 -14.41
N ARG A 211 -18.23 -10.61 -14.36
CA ARG A 211 -17.10 -11.37 -13.86
C ARG A 211 -15.84 -11.09 -14.66
N ASP A 212 -15.96 -11.12 -15.98
CA ASP A 212 -14.86 -10.85 -16.90
C ASP A 212 -14.36 -9.41 -16.77
N LEU A 213 -15.26 -8.44 -16.56
CA LEU A 213 -14.89 -7.03 -16.28
C LEU A 213 -14.13 -6.89 -14.96
N LEU A 214 -14.59 -7.53 -13.88
CA LEU A 214 -13.89 -7.47 -12.60
C LEU A 214 -12.50 -8.10 -12.68
N GLU A 215 -12.37 -9.26 -13.34
CA GLU A 215 -11.08 -9.91 -13.56
C GLU A 215 -10.13 -9.01 -14.38
N LEU A 216 -10.65 -8.35 -15.41
CA LEU A 216 -9.89 -7.41 -16.22
C LEU A 216 -9.40 -6.22 -15.40
N GLU A 217 -10.28 -5.61 -14.60
CA GLU A 217 -9.92 -4.45 -13.79
C GLU A 217 -8.91 -4.80 -12.68
N ILE A 218 -9.00 -5.99 -12.09
CA ILE A 218 -7.98 -6.49 -11.15
C ILE A 218 -6.62 -6.59 -11.84
N ALA A 219 -6.57 -7.18 -13.04
CA ALA A 219 -5.32 -7.36 -13.78
C ALA A 219 -4.74 -6.02 -14.25
N ARG A 220 -5.58 -5.08 -14.73
CA ARG A 220 -5.16 -3.72 -15.11
C ARG A 220 -4.61 -2.95 -13.93
N ALA A 221 -5.34 -2.87 -12.83
CA ALA A 221 -4.91 -2.17 -11.63
C ALA A 221 -3.62 -2.76 -11.06
N TRP A 222 -3.43 -4.09 -11.16
CA TRP A 222 -2.18 -4.72 -10.77
C TRP A 222 -1.02 -4.31 -11.67
N LEU A 223 -1.22 -4.25 -12.98
CA LEU A 223 -0.18 -3.82 -13.91
C LEU A 223 0.12 -2.32 -13.77
N ASP A 224 -0.90 -1.49 -13.59
CA ASP A 224 -0.77 -0.05 -13.43
C ASP A 224 0.16 0.34 -12.28
N GLN A 225 0.16 -0.40 -11.17
CA GLN A 225 1.06 -0.09 -10.05
C GLN A 225 2.56 -0.18 -10.39
N TRP A 226 2.93 -0.91 -11.46
CA TRP A 226 4.33 -1.03 -11.91
C TRP A 226 4.76 0.17 -12.76
N PHE A 227 3.82 0.85 -13.40
CA PHE A 227 4.08 1.93 -14.35
C PHE A 227 3.52 3.28 -13.90
N ALA A 228 2.51 3.28 -13.05
CA ALA A 228 2.02 4.52 -12.50
C ALA A 228 3.13 5.14 -11.64
N PRO A 229 3.52 6.40 -11.88
CA PRO A 229 4.26 7.12 -10.86
C PRO A 229 3.42 7.01 -9.60
N ALA A 230 4.04 6.57 -8.50
CA ALA A 230 3.35 6.46 -7.23
C ALA A 230 2.62 7.80 -6.98
N SER A 231 1.34 7.86 -7.30
CA SER A 231 0.52 9.00 -6.91
C SER A 231 0.40 8.89 -5.40
N LEU A 232 1.35 9.53 -4.73
CA LEU A 232 1.29 9.66 -3.29
C LEU A 232 -0.05 10.33 -2.98
N PRO A 233 -0.83 9.80 -2.04
CA PRO A 233 -2.04 10.47 -1.62
C PRO A 233 -1.67 11.91 -1.27
N GLN A 234 -2.45 12.87 -1.72
CA GLN A 234 -2.25 14.25 -1.32
C GLN A 234 -2.39 14.29 0.20
N ILE A 235 -1.25 14.38 0.88
CA ILE A 235 -1.23 14.51 2.33
C ILE A 235 -1.79 15.90 2.63
N GLN A 236 -2.89 15.94 3.37
CA GLN A 236 -3.54 17.19 3.80
C GLN A 236 -3.27 17.42 5.29
N ASP A 237 -3.10 18.67 5.66
CA ASP A 237 -3.06 19.06 7.08
C ASP A 237 -4.45 18.86 7.69
N ALA A 238 -4.55 18.04 8.72
CA ALA A 238 -5.82 17.67 9.35
C ALA A 238 -6.57 18.86 9.97
N SER A 239 -5.86 19.96 10.29
CA SER A 239 -6.47 21.14 10.90
C SER A 239 -7.03 22.14 9.89
N THR A 240 -6.52 22.14 8.66
CA THR A 240 -6.89 23.12 7.63
C THR A 240 -7.53 22.49 6.39
N GLY A 241 -7.33 21.18 6.16
CA GLY A 241 -7.70 20.50 4.91
C GLY A 241 -6.84 20.91 3.70
N ASP A 242 -5.85 21.76 3.89
CA ASP A 242 -4.96 22.21 2.81
C ASP A 242 -3.89 21.15 2.51
N PRO A 243 -3.32 21.10 1.30
CA PRO A 243 -2.17 20.27 1.00
C PRO A 243 -1.03 20.50 1.98
N LEU A 244 -0.44 19.40 2.50
CA LEU A 244 0.71 19.47 3.40
C LEU A 244 1.94 19.94 2.61
N LEU A 245 2.41 21.13 2.95
CA LEU A 245 3.64 21.71 2.43
C LEU A 245 4.50 22.17 3.61
N LEU A 246 5.79 21.86 3.57
CA LEU A 246 6.72 22.37 4.57
C LEU A 246 7.18 23.74 4.09
N VAL A 247 6.70 24.77 4.73
CA VAL A 247 7.00 26.17 4.37
C VAL A 247 7.83 26.79 5.48
N THR A 248 9.04 27.24 5.13
CA THR A 248 9.96 27.89 6.06
C THR A 248 10.30 29.29 5.55
N ASP A 249 9.94 30.30 6.31
CA ASP A 249 10.40 31.69 6.09
C ASP A 249 11.67 31.92 6.89
N HIS A 250 12.72 32.35 6.23
CA HIS A 250 14.02 32.65 6.82
C HIS A 250 14.16 34.14 7.07
N TYR A 251 14.58 34.51 8.28
CA TYR A 251 14.79 35.90 8.69
C TYR A 251 16.19 36.11 9.20
N ARG A 252 16.71 37.32 8.98
CA ARG A 252 17.87 37.83 9.71
C ARG A 252 17.37 38.49 10.98
N VAL A 253 18.00 38.21 12.10
CA VAL A 253 17.75 38.86 13.38
C VAL A 253 18.63 40.09 13.47
N LEU A 254 18.03 41.27 13.59
CA LEU A 254 18.69 42.55 13.73
C LEU A 254 18.85 42.94 15.20
N ASP A 255 17.88 42.55 16.04
CA ASP A 255 17.92 42.76 17.49
C ASP A 255 17.32 41.50 18.20
N ALA A 256 18.20 40.68 18.73
CA ALA A 256 17.82 39.43 19.39
C ALA A 256 17.08 39.67 20.72
N ALA A 257 17.42 40.71 21.46
CA ALA A 257 16.78 41.01 22.74
C ALA A 257 15.35 41.53 22.52
N ALA A 258 15.17 42.43 21.56
CA ALA A 258 13.84 42.92 21.18
C ALA A 258 12.95 41.83 20.63
N LEU A 259 13.47 40.93 19.79
CA LEU A 259 12.73 39.77 19.26
C LEU A 259 12.26 38.84 20.40
N ALA A 260 13.16 38.45 21.31
CA ALA A 260 12.82 37.61 22.43
C ALA A 260 11.76 38.24 23.35
N ALA A 261 11.90 39.54 23.68
CA ALA A 261 10.93 40.26 24.47
C ALA A 261 9.57 40.36 23.79
N SER A 262 9.53 40.64 22.48
CA SER A 262 8.27 40.70 21.71
C SER A 262 7.54 39.35 21.66
N LEU A 263 8.27 38.26 21.42
CA LEU A 263 7.66 36.90 21.38
C LEU A 263 7.19 36.46 22.77
N SER A 264 7.97 36.68 23.82
CA SER A 264 7.62 36.36 25.19
C SER A 264 6.43 37.16 25.74
N SER A 265 6.12 38.31 25.15
CA SER A 265 4.93 39.09 25.52
C SER A 265 3.63 38.57 24.93
N GLN A 266 3.68 37.62 23.98
CA GLN A 266 2.48 37.07 23.35
C GLN A 266 1.89 35.98 24.22
N PRO A 267 0.58 36.02 24.54
CA PRO A 267 -0.05 35.04 25.44
C PRO A 267 -0.18 33.63 24.83
N ASP A 268 -0.14 33.54 23.50
CA ASP A 268 -0.27 32.28 22.73
C ASP A 268 1.12 31.74 22.29
N VAL A 269 2.23 32.33 22.76
CA VAL A 269 3.58 31.89 22.43
C VAL A 269 4.27 31.33 23.68
N SER A 270 4.91 30.19 23.52
CA SER A 270 5.73 29.53 24.54
C SER A 270 7.11 29.19 23.99
N GLY A 271 8.11 29.14 24.86
CA GLY A 271 9.49 28.81 24.47
C GLY A 271 10.48 29.94 24.78
N ASP A 272 11.71 29.79 24.31
CA ASP A 272 12.80 30.72 24.54
C ASP A 272 13.77 30.82 23.34
N ALA A 273 14.76 31.72 23.45
CA ALA A 273 15.73 31.96 22.37
C ALA A 273 16.68 30.77 22.11
N GLN A 274 16.81 29.81 23.03
CA GLN A 274 17.70 28.65 22.88
C GLN A 274 17.00 27.50 22.25
N GLN A 275 15.75 27.23 22.65
CA GLN A 275 14.94 26.08 22.18
C GLN A 275 13.98 26.48 21.04
N GLY A 276 13.80 27.77 20.79
CA GLY A 276 12.82 28.31 19.88
C GLY A 276 11.46 28.53 20.55
N TRP A 277 10.51 29.05 19.79
CA TRP A 277 9.17 29.39 20.26
C TRP A 277 8.11 28.64 19.46
N ASN A 278 7.02 28.27 20.14
CA ASN A 278 5.84 27.72 19.53
C ASN A 278 4.64 28.59 19.80
N ARG A 279 3.95 28.98 18.74
CA ARG A 279 2.65 29.62 18.83
C ARG A 279 1.55 28.57 18.83
N MET A 280 0.78 28.51 19.90
CA MET A 280 -0.29 27.57 20.10
C MET A 280 -1.65 28.26 19.99
N ILE A 281 -2.61 27.63 19.36
CA ILE A 281 -4.00 28.10 19.34
C ILE A 281 -4.92 26.98 19.77
N GLU A 282 -5.99 27.36 20.44
CA GLU A 282 -7.07 26.45 20.77
C GLU A 282 -7.96 26.25 19.54
N GLY A 283 -8.15 25.00 19.13
CA GLY A 283 -9.09 24.63 18.07
C GLY A 283 -10.53 24.71 18.55
N ALA A 284 -11.49 24.62 17.62
CA ALA A 284 -12.91 24.60 17.93
C ALA A 284 -13.33 23.41 18.83
N ASP A 285 -12.50 22.38 18.88
CA ASP A 285 -12.61 21.17 19.69
C ASP A 285 -11.92 21.28 21.07
N GLY A 286 -11.40 22.45 21.43
CA GLY A 286 -10.64 22.70 22.68
C GLY A 286 -9.22 22.15 22.68
N ALA A 287 -8.76 21.53 21.57
CA ALA A 287 -7.40 20.99 21.48
C ALA A 287 -6.39 22.10 21.15
N GLN A 288 -5.28 22.13 21.89
CA GLN A 288 -4.16 23.02 21.60
C GLN A 288 -3.40 22.52 20.35
N ARG A 289 -3.24 23.39 19.35
CA ARG A 289 -2.54 23.07 18.09
C ARG A 289 -1.42 24.07 17.82
N SER A 290 -0.24 23.55 17.42
CA SER A 290 0.83 24.41 16.96
C SER A 290 0.44 25.08 15.63
N ARG A 291 0.41 26.40 15.63
CA ARG A 291 0.12 27.21 14.45
C ARG A 291 1.37 27.71 13.75
N SER A 292 2.41 28.05 14.51
CA SER A 292 3.70 28.50 13.99
C SER A 292 4.80 27.97 14.89
N THR A 293 5.88 27.48 14.30
CA THR A 293 7.10 27.12 15.03
C THR A 293 8.22 28.06 14.60
N ILE A 294 8.86 28.68 15.57
CA ILE A 294 9.95 29.65 15.35
C ILE A 294 11.22 29.00 15.89
N ASN A 295 12.10 28.59 14.99
CA ASN A 295 13.32 27.87 15.34
C ASN A 295 14.54 28.81 15.28
N PRO A 296 15.52 28.64 16.17
CA PRO A 296 16.82 29.23 15.97
C PRO A 296 17.41 28.78 14.63
N GLY A 297 17.91 29.70 13.81
CA GLY A 297 18.56 29.35 12.56
C GLY A 297 19.94 28.73 12.77
N ARG A 298 20.60 28.35 11.69
CA ARG A 298 21.97 27.77 11.73
C ARG A 298 23.05 28.71 12.29
N SER A 299 22.77 29.99 12.39
CA SER A 299 23.62 31.02 12.99
C SER A 299 22.81 31.88 13.93
N THR A 300 23.49 32.52 14.89
CA THR A 300 22.87 33.34 15.95
C THR A 300 22.13 34.59 15.44
N ASP A 301 22.38 34.98 14.20
CA ASP A 301 21.72 36.08 13.50
C ASP A 301 20.58 35.64 12.60
N ARG A 302 20.11 34.39 12.74
CA ARG A 302 19.04 33.78 11.91
C ARG A 302 17.93 33.20 12.77
N VAL A 303 16.70 33.30 12.25
CA VAL A 303 15.53 32.65 12.79
C VAL A 303 14.69 32.13 11.64
N GLU A 304 14.07 30.95 11.82
CA GLU A 304 13.27 30.28 10.85
C GLU A 304 11.83 30.13 11.37
N LEU A 305 10.87 30.59 10.57
CA LEU A 305 9.45 30.48 10.87
C LEU A 305 8.83 29.37 10.02
N PHE A 306 8.42 28.29 10.66
CA PHE A 306 7.95 27.06 10.02
C PHE A 306 6.44 26.88 10.09
N HIS A 307 5.85 26.45 8.97
CA HIS A 307 4.43 26.10 8.85
C HIS A 307 4.24 24.87 7.98
N ARG A 308 3.09 24.17 8.16
CA ARG A 308 2.75 22.93 7.46
C ARG A 308 1.89 23.12 6.20
N THR A 309 1.41 24.34 5.95
CA THR A 309 0.66 24.67 4.73
C THR A 309 1.00 26.08 4.27
N GLN A 310 0.81 26.34 2.97
CA GLN A 310 1.01 27.67 2.39
C GLN A 310 0.15 28.73 3.08
N ARG A 311 -1.13 28.42 3.31
CA ARG A 311 -2.08 29.34 3.96
C ARG A 311 -1.67 29.71 5.39
N LEU A 312 -1.22 28.70 6.17
CA LEU A 312 -0.71 28.96 7.51
C LEU A 312 0.56 29.81 7.49
N ALA A 313 1.44 29.57 6.50
CA ALA A 313 2.65 30.36 6.32
C ALA A 313 2.35 31.83 5.99
N ASP A 314 1.38 32.11 5.13
CA ASP A 314 1.02 33.48 4.79
C ASP A 314 0.44 34.24 5.98
N VAL A 315 -0.46 33.65 6.74
CA VAL A 315 -1.01 34.21 7.97
C VAL A 315 0.05 34.33 9.07
N GLY A 316 0.87 33.28 9.22
CA GLY A 316 1.93 33.24 10.23
C GLY A 316 3.04 34.28 9.98
N ARG A 317 3.40 34.48 8.72
CA ARG A 317 4.35 35.53 8.31
C ARG A 317 3.85 36.91 8.66
N ALA A 318 2.62 37.22 8.28
CA ALA A 318 2.04 38.56 8.59
C ALA A 318 1.98 38.82 10.11
N TRP A 319 1.61 37.80 10.89
CA TRP A 319 1.62 37.88 12.35
C TRP A 319 3.04 38.08 12.90
N PHE A 320 4.01 37.26 12.46
CA PHE A 320 5.37 37.28 12.97
C PHE A 320 6.05 38.62 12.67
N GLU A 321 5.92 39.14 11.45
CA GLU A 321 6.45 40.45 11.07
C GLU A 321 5.78 41.58 11.87
N GLY A 322 4.50 41.47 12.20
CA GLY A 322 3.80 42.40 13.05
C GLY A 322 4.30 42.41 14.51
N VAL A 323 4.61 41.21 15.06
CA VAL A 323 5.12 41.09 16.44
C VAL A 323 6.61 41.46 16.55
N ALA A 324 7.43 40.96 15.64
CA ALA A 324 8.87 41.16 15.66
C ALA A 324 9.30 42.55 15.16
N GLY A 325 8.49 43.21 14.31
CA GLY A 325 8.72 44.54 13.80
C GLY A 325 10.12 44.71 13.19
N ALA A 326 10.82 45.77 13.60
CA ALA A 326 12.17 46.09 13.12
C ALA A 326 13.27 45.14 13.65
N ALA A 327 12.96 44.23 14.57
CA ALA A 327 13.93 43.26 15.11
C ALA A 327 14.36 42.19 14.12
N VAL A 328 13.62 42.02 13.04
CA VAL A 328 13.88 41.00 12.00
C VAL A 328 13.78 41.58 10.59
N GLN A 329 14.45 40.91 9.64
CA GLN A 329 14.36 41.18 8.22
C GLN A 329 14.11 39.88 7.47
N HIS A 330 13.01 39.77 6.71
CA HIS A 330 12.74 38.63 5.86
C HIS A 330 13.81 38.47 4.77
N LEU A 331 14.24 37.26 4.53
CA LEU A 331 15.27 36.94 3.54
C LEU A 331 14.71 36.15 2.38
N THR A 332 14.09 35.00 2.67
CA THR A 332 13.58 34.11 1.65
C THR A 332 12.54 33.13 2.24
N ARG A 333 11.71 32.60 1.40
CA ARG A 333 10.79 31.50 1.72
C ARG A 333 11.23 30.27 0.99
N GLU A 334 11.34 29.16 1.72
CA GLU A 334 11.54 27.81 1.19
C GLU A 334 10.23 27.02 1.28
N ILE A 335 9.86 26.35 0.18
CA ILE A 335 8.67 25.49 0.12
C ILE A 335 9.13 24.12 -0.31
N THR A 336 8.88 23.13 0.53
CA THR A 336 9.18 21.73 0.25
C THR A 336 7.89 20.94 0.20
N ASP A 337 7.64 20.26 -0.93
CA ASP A 337 6.57 19.30 -1.08
C ASP A 337 7.07 17.90 -0.65
N PRO A 338 6.65 17.38 0.53
CA PRO A 338 7.07 16.07 1.00
C PRO A 338 6.63 14.96 0.06
N ALA A 339 5.45 15.08 -0.57
CA ALA A 339 4.94 14.12 -1.52
C ALA A 339 5.82 14.06 -2.78
N GLY A 340 6.21 15.21 -3.31
CA GLY A 340 7.12 15.29 -4.45
C GLY A 340 8.53 14.76 -4.17
N HIS A 341 9.02 14.89 -2.93
CA HIS A 341 10.29 14.29 -2.52
C HIS A 341 10.23 12.77 -2.40
N LEU A 342 9.16 12.22 -1.83
CA LEU A 342 8.93 10.79 -1.74
C LEU A 342 8.72 10.16 -3.13
N ALA A 343 8.02 10.84 -4.05
CA ALA A 343 7.86 10.40 -5.42
C ALA A 343 9.19 10.29 -6.16
N ARG A 344 10.10 11.27 -5.97
CA ARG A 344 11.45 11.25 -6.57
C ARG A 344 12.37 10.21 -5.93
N ALA A 345 12.24 9.96 -4.63
CA ALA A 345 13.01 8.94 -3.92
C ALA A 345 12.55 7.51 -4.26
N GLY A 346 11.26 7.31 -4.53
CA GLY A 346 10.69 6.02 -4.96
C GLY A 346 10.90 5.68 -6.44
N GLY A 347 11.17 6.67 -7.29
CA GLY A 347 11.43 6.48 -8.73
C GLY A 347 12.89 6.22 -9.10
N GLY A 348 13.80 6.12 -8.16
CA GLY A 348 15.23 6.02 -8.38
C GLY A 348 15.85 4.70 -7.96
N GLN A 349 15.44 3.56 -8.54
CA GLN A 349 16.30 2.37 -8.60
C GLN A 349 16.91 2.27 -10.00
N GLY A 350 18.12 2.79 -10.14
CA GLY A 350 18.93 2.62 -11.35
C GLY A 350 19.89 3.77 -11.57
N GLY A 351 20.90 3.90 -10.73
CA GLY A 351 21.96 4.87 -10.98
C GLY A 351 22.98 4.85 -9.85
N ASN A 352 24.09 4.13 -10.08
CA ASN A 352 25.30 4.20 -9.30
C ASN A 352 25.70 5.67 -9.06
N ASN A 353 25.48 6.16 -7.86
CA ASN A 353 26.15 7.37 -7.43
C ASN A 353 26.62 7.19 -5.99
N THR A 354 27.92 6.95 -5.85
CA THR A 354 28.70 6.97 -4.63
C THR A 354 28.72 8.40 -4.08
N GLY A 355 27.60 8.83 -3.51
CA GLY A 355 27.45 10.09 -2.81
C GLY A 355 27.14 9.80 -1.34
N ARG A 356 28.14 10.01 -0.50
CA ARG A 356 28.08 10.01 0.96
C ARG A 356 26.81 10.74 1.42
N PRO A 357 25.92 10.13 2.24
CA PRO A 357 24.75 10.80 2.76
C PRO A 357 25.19 12.04 3.55
N PRO A 358 24.47 13.18 3.42
CA PRO A 358 24.75 14.32 4.27
C PRO A 358 24.57 13.88 5.72
N ARG A 359 25.58 14.09 6.52
CA ARG A 359 25.50 13.91 7.97
C ARG A 359 24.39 14.82 8.45
N SER A 360 23.27 14.23 8.87
CA SER A 360 22.30 14.93 9.69
C SER A 360 23.05 15.45 10.91
N SER A 361 23.19 16.77 11.02
CA SER A 361 23.62 17.39 12.25
C SER A 361 22.61 17.02 13.32
N SER A 362 22.98 16.07 14.19
CA SER A 362 22.30 15.78 15.43
C SER A 362 22.20 17.10 16.21
N ALA A 363 21.02 17.72 16.24
CA ALA A 363 20.67 18.61 17.33
C ALA A 363 20.86 17.76 18.60
N SER A 364 21.70 18.24 19.50
CA SER A 364 21.98 17.60 20.79
C SER A 364 20.67 17.52 21.56
N THR A 365 20.01 16.36 21.47
CA THR A 365 18.98 15.99 22.44
C THR A 365 19.67 15.94 23.79
N PRO A 366 19.07 16.48 24.86
CA PRO A 366 19.63 16.30 26.21
C PRO A 366 19.91 14.80 26.40
N ASP A 367 21.00 14.49 27.08
CA ASP A 367 21.49 13.12 27.33
C ASP A 367 20.55 12.41 28.31
N LEU A 368 19.29 12.21 27.89
CA LEU A 368 18.27 11.48 28.61
C LEU A 368 18.43 9.99 28.32
N PRO A 369 18.36 9.13 29.32
CA PRO A 369 18.39 7.71 29.11
C PRO A 369 17.36 7.26 28.07
N PRO A 370 17.70 6.33 27.16
CA PRO A 370 16.77 5.87 26.09
C PRO A 370 15.40 5.42 26.60
N GLU A 371 15.36 4.90 27.81
CA GLU A 371 14.12 4.45 28.49
C GLU A 371 13.20 5.64 28.84
N VAL A 372 13.77 6.76 29.24
CA VAL A 372 13.01 7.98 29.58
C VAL A 372 12.42 8.58 28.31
N ILE A 373 13.17 8.55 27.21
CA ILE A 373 12.69 8.98 25.89
C ILE A 373 11.55 8.07 25.43
N ALA A 374 11.69 6.75 25.57
CA ALA A 374 10.66 5.79 25.21
C ALA A 374 9.38 6.00 26.01
N GLN A 375 9.47 6.22 27.35
CA GLN A 375 8.31 6.52 28.19
C GLN A 375 7.60 7.83 27.81
N ALA A 376 8.37 8.87 27.48
CA ALA A 376 7.79 10.14 27.04
C ALA A 376 7.05 9.98 25.70
N ILE A 377 7.63 9.22 24.77
CA ILE A 377 6.97 8.89 23.47
C ILE A 377 5.72 8.07 23.71
N GLU A 378 5.74 7.08 24.60
CA GLU A 378 4.60 6.25 24.94
C GLU A 378 3.44 7.09 25.48
N GLN A 379 3.69 8.02 26.39
CA GLN A 379 2.67 8.94 26.91
C GLN A 379 2.08 9.83 25.82
N VAL A 380 2.90 10.32 24.89
CA VAL A 380 2.45 11.12 23.74
C VAL A 380 1.58 10.27 22.83
N LEU A 381 2.00 9.04 22.52
CA LEU A 381 1.25 8.11 21.68
C LEU A 381 -0.11 7.75 22.30
N HIS A 382 -0.14 7.41 23.58
CA HIS A 382 -1.39 7.14 24.29
C HIS A 382 -2.36 8.32 24.24
N ARG A 383 -1.86 9.54 24.39
CA ARG A 383 -2.68 10.75 24.30
C ARG A 383 -3.15 11.03 22.88
N HIS A 384 -2.26 10.84 21.90
CA HIS A 384 -2.56 11.07 20.48
C HIS A 384 -3.61 10.09 19.95
N TYR A 385 -3.52 8.84 20.36
CA TYR A 385 -4.42 7.78 19.91
C TYR A 385 -5.58 7.47 20.87
N ALA A 386 -5.84 8.34 21.86
CA ALA A 386 -6.86 8.10 22.88
C ALA A 386 -8.25 7.81 22.28
N ASN A 387 -8.60 8.45 21.18
CA ASN A 387 -9.90 8.30 20.49
C ASN A 387 -9.82 7.50 19.18
N TRP A 388 -8.66 6.93 18.84
CA TRP A 388 -8.42 6.30 17.55
C TRP A 388 -9.45 5.22 17.19
N ALA A 389 -9.92 4.44 18.16
CA ALA A 389 -10.92 3.40 17.95
C ALA A 389 -12.26 3.94 17.41
N ASP A 390 -12.56 5.21 17.68
CA ASP A 390 -13.81 5.89 17.34
C ASP A 390 -13.62 7.03 16.31
N GLU A 391 -12.40 7.22 15.77
CA GLU A 391 -12.11 8.15 14.68
C GLU A 391 -12.32 7.49 13.33
N THR A 392 -12.83 8.26 12.36
CA THR A 392 -13.00 7.78 10.99
C THR A 392 -11.66 7.74 10.25
N ILE A 393 -11.31 6.58 9.71
CA ILE A 393 -10.03 6.37 9.03
C ILE A 393 -10.26 6.16 7.53
N PRO A 394 -9.62 6.94 6.66
CA PRO A 394 -9.75 6.77 5.20
C PRO A 394 -9.42 5.36 4.72
N ALA A 395 -8.38 4.73 5.28
CA ALA A 395 -7.99 3.36 4.97
C ALA A 395 -9.04 2.30 5.36
N LEU A 396 -10.05 2.68 6.14
CA LEU A 396 -11.20 1.85 6.54
C LEU A 396 -12.50 2.29 5.83
N ASP A 397 -12.39 2.94 4.67
CA ASP A 397 -13.52 3.46 3.89
C ASP A 397 -14.33 4.53 4.66
N GLY A 398 -13.64 5.36 5.45
CA GLY A 398 -14.30 6.38 6.28
C GLY A 398 -15.07 5.80 7.48
N ARG A 399 -14.90 4.51 7.79
CA ARG A 399 -15.44 3.90 9.01
C ARG A 399 -14.45 4.05 10.15
N THR A 400 -14.98 3.99 11.39
CA THR A 400 -14.12 3.90 12.55
C THR A 400 -13.56 2.48 12.71
N PRO A 401 -12.40 2.27 13.34
CA PRO A 401 -11.90 0.93 13.64
C PRO A 401 -12.94 0.06 14.34
N ARG A 402 -13.68 0.60 15.31
CA ARG A 402 -14.76 -0.10 16.01
C ARG A 402 -15.89 -0.54 15.09
N GLN A 403 -16.23 0.26 14.09
CA GLN A 403 -17.22 -0.12 13.08
C GLN A 403 -16.65 -1.14 12.09
N ALA A 404 -15.38 -1.01 11.71
CA ALA A 404 -14.76 -1.89 10.75
C ALA A 404 -14.62 -3.33 11.27
N ILE A 405 -14.26 -3.54 12.54
CA ILE A 405 -14.08 -4.87 13.12
C ILE A 405 -15.38 -5.72 13.20
N THR A 406 -16.53 -5.15 12.90
CA THR A 406 -17.81 -5.90 12.88
C THR A 406 -17.91 -6.88 11.72
N THR A 407 -17.04 -6.77 10.71
CA THR A 407 -16.96 -7.70 9.59
C THR A 407 -15.59 -8.40 9.56
N PRO A 408 -15.50 -9.68 9.14
CA PRO A 408 -14.22 -10.39 9.06
C PRO A 408 -13.15 -9.66 8.23
N ALA A 409 -13.51 -9.17 7.03
CA ALA A 409 -12.60 -8.41 6.19
C ALA A 409 -12.17 -7.09 6.84
N GLY A 410 -13.09 -6.38 7.48
CA GLY A 410 -12.78 -5.15 8.21
C GLY A 410 -11.89 -5.39 9.43
N LEU A 411 -12.11 -6.49 10.17
CA LEU A 411 -11.24 -6.91 11.28
C LEU A 411 -9.80 -7.08 10.81
N GLU A 412 -9.57 -7.79 9.70
CA GLU A 412 -8.22 -8.01 9.20
C GLU A 412 -7.58 -6.73 8.64
N ARG A 413 -8.35 -5.80 8.09
CA ARG A 413 -7.82 -4.46 7.75
C ARG A 413 -7.34 -3.70 8.98
N VAL A 414 -8.13 -3.69 10.05
CA VAL A 414 -7.75 -3.02 11.29
C VAL A 414 -6.50 -3.66 11.88
N LYS A 415 -6.44 -4.99 11.93
CA LYS A 415 -5.23 -5.72 12.34
C LYS A 415 -4.02 -5.37 11.47
N GLY A 416 -4.22 -5.28 10.15
CA GLY A 416 -3.19 -4.85 9.20
C GLY A 416 -2.63 -3.47 9.53
N LEU A 417 -3.49 -2.48 9.79
CA LEU A 417 -3.09 -1.12 10.19
C LEU A 417 -2.30 -1.11 11.51
N LEU A 418 -2.76 -1.85 12.51
CA LEU A 418 -2.07 -1.93 13.80
C LEU A 418 -0.67 -2.55 13.67
N ARG A 419 -0.53 -3.62 12.88
CA ARG A 419 0.78 -4.24 12.58
C ARG A 419 1.71 -3.28 11.82
N GLU A 420 1.16 -2.45 10.96
CA GLU A 420 1.92 -1.44 10.21
C GLU A 420 2.45 -0.34 11.15
N TYR A 421 1.65 0.09 12.13
CA TYR A 421 2.10 1.03 13.17
C TYR A 421 3.23 0.42 14.02
N GLU A 422 3.09 -0.85 14.44
CA GLU A 422 4.11 -1.56 15.20
C GLU A 422 5.41 -1.74 14.42
N GLU A 423 5.32 -2.05 13.12
CA GLU A 423 6.50 -2.21 12.26
C GLU A 423 7.20 -0.88 12.00
N GLY A 424 6.44 0.19 11.73
CA GLY A 424 6.97 1.53 11.56
C GLY A 424 7.72 2.01 12.81
N GLU A 425 7.13 1.81 13.99
CA GLU A 425 7.78 2.14 15.26
C GLU A 425 9.05 1.31 15.50
N ARG A 426 9.04 0.02 15.18
CA ARG A 426 10.21 -0.85 15.31
C ARG A 426 11.37 -0.40 14.44
N GLN A 427 11.09 -0.01 13.20
CA GLN A 427 12.11 0.52 12.29
C GLN A 427 12.64 1.87 12.76
N GLN A 428 11.75 2.77 13.18
CA GLN A 428 12.13 4.09 13.66
C GLN A 428 12.94 4.02 14.97
N SER A 429 12.51 3.20 15.92
CA SER A 429 13.21 3.03 17.20
C SER A 429 14.58 2.40 17.01
N ALA A 430 14.71 1.43 16.11
CA ALA A 430 16.00 0.84 15.75
C ALA A 430 16.96 1.86 15.12
N ALA A 431 16.44 2.73 14.22
CA ALA A 431 17.24 3.80 13.62
C ALA A 431 17.69 4.87 14.64
N GLN A 432 16.93 5.05 15.71
CA GLN A 432 17.20 6.02 16.79
C GLN A 432 17.95 5.39 17.98
N GLY A 433 18.22 4.08 17.98
CA GLY A 433 18.91 3.39 19.05
C GLY A 433 18.14 3.36 20.38
N ARG A 434 16.79 3.41 20.33
CA ARG A 434 15.91 3.39 21.52
C ARG A 434 15.01 2.16 21.53
N PRO A 435 14.43 1.76 22.68
CA PRO A 435 13.41 0.73 22.73
C PRO A 435 12.18 1.12 21.90
N ALA A 436 11.56 0.16 21.23
CA ALA A 436 10.30 0.35 20.54
C ALA A 436 9.15 0.51 21.55
N VAL A 437 8.26 1.46 21.28
CA VAL A 437 7.05 1.66 22.09
C VAL A 437 5.97 0.68 21.64
N SER A 438 5.19 0.16 22.61
CA SER A 438 4.15 -0.82 22.33
C SER A 438 2.84 -0.12 21.92
N TYR A 439 2.21 -0.63 20.87
CA TYR A 439 0.86 -0.24 20.44
C TYR A 439 -0.23 -1.18 21.01
N GLN A 440 0.10 -2.01 22.02
CA GLN A 440 -0.84 -2.96 22.61
C GLN A 440 -2.14 -2.30 23.09
N PHE A 441 -2.06 -1.07 23.58
CA PHE A 441 -3.22 -0.32 24.05
C PHE A 441 -4.30 -0.09 22.96
N LEU A 442 -3.92 -0.04 21.66
CA LEU A 442 -4.90 0.05 20.58
C LEU A 442 -5.62 -1.28 20.31
N TRP A 443 -4.90 -2.39 20.45
CA TRP A 443 -5.49 -3.72 20.39
C TRP A 443 -6.50 -3.91 21.52
N ASP A 444 -6.12 -3.50 22.72
CA ASP A 444 -6.96 -3.58 23.93
C ASP A 444 -8.19 -2.68 23.82
N ALA A 445 -8.06 -1.46 23.25
CA ALA A 445 -9.17 -0.53 23.04
C ALA A 445 -10.27 -1.09 22.12
N LEU A 446 -9.92 -2.01 21.22
CA LEU A 446 -10.84 -2.69 20.32
C LEU A 446 -11.27 -4.07 20.83
N GLY A 447 -10.65 -4.60 21.87
CA GLY A 447 -10.90 -5.93 22.39
C GLY A 447 -10.54 -7.06 21.43
N ILE A 448 -9.54 -6.84 20.57
CA ILE A 448 -9.08 -7.81 19.56
C ILE A 448 -7.67 -8.33 19.91
N SER A 449 -7.42 -9.59 19.58
CA SER A 449 -6.08 -10.19 19.70
C SER A 449 -5.23 -9.95 18.46
N ARG A 450 -3.92 -9.87 18.64
CA ARG A 450 -2.93 -9.79 17.59
C ARG A 450 -3.03 -10.90 16.56
#